data_0c92754e852c4d267afd7d454e2b6ea8
#
_entry.id   0c92754e852c4d267afd7d454e2b6ea8
#
_cell.length_a   1.000
_cell.length_b   1.000
_cell.length_c   1.000
_cell.angle_alpha   90.00
_cell.angle_beta   90.00
_cell.angle_gamma   90.00
#
_symmetry.space_group_name_H-M   'P 1'
#
loop_
_entity.id
_entity.type
_entity.pdbx_description
1 polymer ?
#
loop_
_entity_poly.entity_id
_entity_poly.type
_entity_poly.pdbx_seq_one_letter_code
_entity_poly.pdbx_strand_id
1 'polypeptide(L)'
;MNNFVLSLFWRNFAPTNRKIAFMNTKINEFEVMAPVGSRESLAAAIQAGADSVYFGIGKLNMRSHSANHFTIDDLREIAATCNEHGIKTYLTVNTVIYDDDIETMKEIIDAAKEAGISAVIASDVAVMSYCNEVGEEVHLSTQLNISNTEALKFYARFADVSVLARELNMDQVKHIHEQIEKQNICGPMGKQIRIEMFCHGALCMAVSGKCYMSLANANRSANRGECVQICRRSYTVTDNETGNQLEIDNKYVMSPKDLKTIRFIDRMMDAGVRVFKIEGRARGPEYVYTVVKCYKEAIAAVLDGTFTEEKKDAWDEKLATVFNRGFWDGYYQGQTLGEWNKHYGSVATEK
;
A
#
# COMPACT_ATOMS: atom_id res chain seq x y z
N MET A 1 57.90 9.25 -23.29
CA MET A 1 56.59 9.00 -23.93
C MET A 1 55.93 7.85 -23.20
N ASN A 2 54.70 7.95 -22.72
CA ASN A 2 53.81 6.93 -22.10
C ASN A 2 53.43 7.11 -20.62
N ASN A 3 53.25 8.34 -20.15
CA ASN A 3 52.51 8.53 -18.90
C ASN A 3 51.29 9.47 -19.02
N PHE A 4 50.96 9.94 -20.23
CA PHE A 4 49.86 10.90 -20.46
C PHE A 4 48.57 10.21 -20.99
N VAL A 5 48.67 8.98 -21.52
CA VAL A 5 47.50 8.28 -22.09
C VAL A 5 46.70 7.49 -21.06
N LEU A 6 47.32 7.04 -19.95
CA LEU A 6 46.66 6.33 -18.87
C LEU A 6 45.79 7.23 -17.95
N SER A 7 46.11 8.54 -17.86
CA SER A 7 45.35 9.49 -17.03
C SER A 7 44.03 9.92 -17.66
N LEU A 8 43.90 9.83 -18.98
CA LEU A 8 42.65 10.17 -19.71
C LEU A 8 41.63 9.04 -19.67
N PHE A 9 42.07 7.78 -19.57
CA PHE A 9 41.16 6.62 -19.49
C PHE A 9 40.46 6.53 -18.10
N TRP A 10 41.10 6.95 -17.02
CA TRP A 10 40.55 6.89 -15.66
C TRP A 10 39.62 8.07 -15.32
N ARG A 11 39.69 9.16 -16.05
CA ARG A 11 38.80 10.33 -15.80
C ARG A 11 37.39 10.15 -16.35
N ASN A 12 37.16 9.28 -17.32
CA ASN A 12 35.83 9.05 -17.90
C ASN A 12 35.03 7.91 -17.21
N PHE A 13 35.65 7.11 -16.34
CA PHE A 13 34.95 6.03 -15.63
C PHE A 13 34.45 6.45 -14.22
N ALA A 14 35.03 7.46 -13.60
CA ALA A 14 34.70 7.89 -12.25
C ALA A 14 33.32 8.59 -12.12
N PRO A 15 32.84 9.38 -13.10
CA PRO A 15 31.52 10.04 -13.00
C PRO A 15 30.36 9.06 -13.10
N THR A 16 30.48 8.02 -13.93
CA THR A 16 29.41 7.05 -14.16
C THR A 16 29.16 6.17 -12.92
N ASN A 17 30.23 5.69 -12.28
CA ASN A 17 30.12 4.88 -11.08
C ASN A 17 29.60 5.68 -9.88
N ARG A 18 29.97 6.96 -9.74
CA ARG A 18 29.43 7.83 -8.70
C ARG A 18 27.95 8.16 -8.92
N LYS A 19 27.53 8.38 -10.17
CA LYS A 19 26.14 8.65 -10.51
C LYS A 19 25.28 7.40 -10.27
N ILE A 20 25.76 6.21 -10.66
CA ILE A 20 25.08 4.94 -10.41
C ILE A 20 25.01 4.63 -8.91
N ALA A 21 26.10 4.82 -8.16
CA ALA A 21 26.09 4.63 -6.70
C ALA A 21 25.14 5.62 -6.00
N PHE A 22 25.13 6.88 -6.41
CA PHE A 22 24.21 7.90 -5.87
C PHE A 22 22.74 7.59 -6.20
N MET A 23 22.46 7.13 -7.44
CA MET A 23 21.12 6.70 -7.84
C MET A 23 20.67 5.46 -7.05
N ASN A 24 21.55 4.45 -6.87
CA ASN A 24 21.23 3.27 -6.07
C ASN A 24 20.97 3.64 -4.60
N THR A 25 21.73 4.58 -4.03
CA THR A 25 21.48 5.07 -2.67
C THR A 25 20.12 5.76 -2.58
N LYS A 26 19.75 6.60 -3.54
CA LYS A 26 18.45 7.27 -3.57
C LYS A 26 17.29 6.32 -3.85
N ILE A 27 17.46 5.31 -4.69
CA ILE A 27 16.38 4.35 -4.98
C ILE A 27 15.99 3.56 -3.74
N ASN A 28 16.94 3.27 -2.83
CA ASN A 28 16.72 2.59 -1.57
C ASN A 28 15.94 3.43 -0.53
N GLU A 29 15.73 4.72 -0.79
CA GLU A 29 14.86 5.56 0.04
C GLU A 29 13.38 5.29 -0.24
N PHE A 30 13.07 4.74 -1.42
CA PHE A 30 11.70 4.47 -1.89
C PHE A 30 11.43 2.98 -1.88
N GLU A 31 10.27 2.61 -1.36
CA GLU A 31 9.88 1.24 -1.15
C GLU A 31 8.56 0.95 -1.87
N VAL A 32 8.54 -0.04 -2.76
CA VAL A 32 7.33 -0.57 -3.37
C VAL A 32 6.90 -1.80 -2.59
N MET A 33 5.75 -1.68 -1.91
CA MET A 33 5.19 -2.71 -1.05
C MET A 33 4.14 -3.52 -1.80
N ALA A 34 4.43 -4.80 -2.04
CA ALA A 34 3.58 -5.71 -2.78
C ALA A 34 2.56 -6.45 -1.88
N PRO A 35 1.31 -6.63 -2.34
CA PRO A 35 0.33 -7.44 -1.65
C PRO A 35 0.57 -8.92 -1.89
N VAL A 36 0.60 -9.73 -0.83
CA VAL A 36 0.76 -11.18 -0.92
C VAL A 36 -0.44 -11.89 -0.27
N GLY A 37 -1.17 -12.67 -1.06
CA GLY A 37 -2.30 -13.46 -0.60
C GLY A 37 -2.17 -14.94 -0.95
N SER A 38 -1.13 -15.34 -1.68
CA SER A 38 -0.80 -16.72 -2.02
C SER A 38 0.72 -16.88 -2.25
N ARG A 39 1.19 -18.13 -2.33
CA ARG A 39 2.60 -18.43 -2.63
C ARG A 39 3.00 -17.97 -4.03
N GLU A 40 2.08 -18.08 -5.00
CA GLU A 40 2.28 -17.61 -6.37
C GLU A 40 2.41 -16.08 -6.42
N SER A 41 1.60 -15.36 -5.62
CA SER A 41 1.71 -13.90 -5.48
C SER A 41 3.03 -13.49 -4.83
N LEU A 42 3.54 -14.26 -3.87
CA LEU A 42 4.86 -14.05 -3.27
C LEU A 42 5.97 -14.20 -4.31
N ALA A 43 5.97 -15.30 -5.07
CA ALA A 43 6.94 -15.53 -6.13
C ALA A 43 6.91 -14.41 -7.18
N ALA A 44 5.71 -13.96 -7.57
CA ALA A 44 5.52 -12.84 -8.50
C ALA A 44 6.08 -11.52 -7.95
N ALA A 45 5.87 -11.22 -6.66
CA ALA A 45 6.40 -10.03 -6.01
C ALA A 45 7.95 -10.03 -5.97
N ILE A 46 8.56 -11.18 -5.66
CA ILE A 46 10.01 -11.37 -5.67
C ILE A 46 10.57 -11.15 -7.08
N GLN A 47 9.99 -11.80 -8.10
CA GLN A 47 10.42 -11.68 -9.49
C GLN A 47 10.27 -10.25 -10.05
N ALA A 48 9.24 -9.52 -9.61
CA ALA A 48 9.02 -8.13 -10.00
C ALA A 48 9.97 -7.14 -9.30
N GLY A 49 10.72 -7.59 -8.29
CA GLY A 49 11.68 -6.77 -7.53
C GLY A 49 11.01 -5.88 -6.49
N ALA A 50 9.96 -6.37 -5.82
CA ALA A 50 9.37 -5.67 -4.68
C ALA A 50 10.41 -5.44 -3.58
N ASP A 51 10.35 -4.30 -2.90
CA ASP A 51 11.22 -3.98 -1.75
C ASP A 51 10.68 -4.59 -0.46
N SER A 52 9.36 -4.74 -0.41
CA SER A 52 8.67 -5.36 0.72
C SER A 52 7.38 -6.06 0.26
N VAL A 53 6.93 -6.99 1.11
CA VAL A 53 5.65 -7.67 0.94
C VAL A 53 4.81 -7.52 2.20
N TYR A 54 3.48 -7.45 2.06
CA TYR A 54 2.58 -7.50 3.20
C TYR A 54 1.52 -8.58 3.03
N PHE A 55 1.25 -9.28 4.11
CA PHE A 55 0.32 -10.40 4.16
C PHE A 55 -0.35 -10.51 5.53
N GLY A 56 -1.32 -11.40 5.66
CA GLY A 56 -2.00 -11.67 6.94
C GLY A 56 -2.10 -13.17 7.18
N ILE A 57 -2.10 -13.55 8.44
CA ILE A 57 -2.36 -14.92 8.90
C ILE A 57 -3.61 -14.96 9.77
N GLY A 58 -4.29 -16.10 9.81
CA GLY A 58 -5.43 -16.33 10.69
C GLY A 58 -6.53 -15.27 10.56
N LYS A 59 -7.13 -14.87 11.71
CA LYS A 59 -8.36 -14.06 11.74
C LYS A 59 -8.14 -12.56 11.95
N LEU A 60 -6.99 -12.14 12.52
CA LEU A 60 -6.81 -10.75 12.97
C LEU A 60 -6.29 -9.81 11.88
N ASN A 61 -6.77 -9.98 10.65
CA ASN A 61 -6.43 -9.11 9.53
C ASN A 61 -7.64 -8.78 8.65
N MET A 62 -7.59 -7.65 7.94
CA MET A 62 -8.70 -7.10 7.14
C MET A 62 -9.10 -7.93 5.92
N ARG A 63 -8.46 -9.05 5.66
CA ARG A 63 -8.76 -10.01 4.59
C ARG A 63 -8.91 -11.43 5.12
N SER A 64 -9.25 -11.60 6.39
CA SER A 64 -9.38 -12.90 7.07
C SER A 64 -10.42 -13.84 6.45
N HIS A 65 -11.32 -13.35 5.61
CA HIS A 65 -12.29 -14.13 4.83
C HIS A 65 -11.97 -14.23 3.33
N SER A 66 -10.76 -13.88 2.91
CA SER A 66 -10.30 -14.17 1.54
C SER A 66 -9.99 -15.68 1.39
N ALA A 67 -10.07 -16.20 0.15
CA ALA A 67 -10.00 -17.63 -0.12
C ALA A 67 -8.70 -18.33 0.33
N ASN A 68 -7.61 -17.58 0.47
CA ASN A 68 -6.31 -18.10 0.88
C ASN A 68 -5.94 -17.58 2.27
N HIS A 69 -5.67 -18.49 3.19
CA HIS A 69 -5.28 -18.19 4.56
C HIS A 69 -3.88 -18.75 4.81
N PHE A 70 -2.95 -17.87 5.12
CA PHE A 70 -1.66 -18.28 5.65
C PHE A 70 -1.78 -18.64 7.14
N THR A 71 -1.00 -19.63 7.55
CA THR A 71 -0.84 -20.10 8.93
C THR A 71 0.42 -19.51 9.57
N ILE A 72 0.67 -19.83 10.82
CA ILE A 72 1.94 -19.49 11.51
C ILE A 72 3.13 -20.22 10.84
N ASP A 73 2.94 -21.42 10.33
CA ASP A 73 4.01 -22.13 9.61
C ASP A 73 4.32 -21.47 8.26
N ASP A 74 3.29 -21.06 7.52
CA ASP A 74 3.45 -20.26 6.29
C ASP A 74 4.18 -18.94 6.58
N LEU A 75 3.91 -18.29 7.73
CA LEU A 75 4.58 -17.05 8.13
C LEU A 75 6.10 -17.25 8.21
N ARG A 76 6.55 -18.32 8.85
CA ARG A 76 7.99 -18.65 8.97
C ARG A 76 8.63 -18.88 7.62
N GLU A 77 7.95 -19.62 6.74
CA GLU A 77 8.42 -19.89 5.38
C GLU A 77 8.51 -18.60 4.53
N ILE A 78 7.48 -17.75 4.59
CA ILE A 78 7.46 -16.45 3.89
C ILE A 78 8.61 -15.56 4.38
N ALA A 79 8.80 -15.48 5.71
CA ALA A 79 9.87 -14.69 6.29
C ALA A 79 11.25 -15.18 5.84
N ALA A 80 11.51 -16.50 5.88
CA ALA A 80 12.76 -17.08 5.41
C ALA A 80 13.02 -16.79 3.94
N THR A 81 12.02 -17.04 3.08
CA THR A 81 12.11 -16.79 1.63
C THR A 81 12.40 -15.31 1.32
N CYS A 82 11.69 -14.39 1.98
CA CYS A 82 11.90 -12.96 1.77
C CYS A 82 13.28 -12.51 2.25
N ASN A 83 13.75 -13.00 3.40
CA ASN A 83 15.06 -12.68 3.95
C ASN A 83 16.20 -13.12 3.00
N GLU A 84 16.09 -14.32 2.39
CA GLU A 84 17.05 -14.80 1.38
C GLU A 84 17.15 -13.85 0.16
N HIS A 85 16.07 -13.15 -0.16
CA HIS A 85 16.02 -12.20 -1.28
C HIS A 85 16.20 -10.73 -0.85
N GLY A 86 16.45 -10.46 0.43
CA GLY A 86 16.60 -9.11 0.96
C GLY A 86 15.32 -8.27 0.92
N ILE A 87 14.15 -8.92 0.93
CA ILE A 87 12.82 -8.31 0.87
C ILE A 87 12.25 -8.22 2.28
N LYS A 88 11.76 -7.04 2.68
CA LYS A 88 11.12 -6.83 3.97
C LYS A 88 9.73 -7.49 4.02
N THR A 89 9.36 -7.94 5.20
CA THR A 89 8.07 -8.61 5.45
C THR A 89 7.23 -7.83 6.44
N TYR A 90 5.96 -7.59 6.11
CA TYR A 90 5.03 -6.87 6.98
C TYR A 90 3.78 -7.71 7.24
N LEU A 91 3.58 -8.08 8.51
CA LEU A 91 2.43 -8.85 8.92
C LEU A 91 1.27 -7.94 9.29
N THR A 92 0.09 -8.15 8.69
CA THR A 92 -1.10 -7.37 9.05
C THR A 92 -1.81 -7.97 10.26
N VAL A 93 -1.87 -7.20 11.37
CA VAL A 93 -2.70 -7.45 12.56
C VAL A 93 -3.51 -6.17 12.76
N ASN A 94 -4.41 -5.89 11.81
CA ASN A 94 -5.01 -4.57 11.65
C ASN A 94 -6.56 -4.57 11.71
N THR A 95 -7.14 -5.56 12.37
CA THR A 95 -8.55 -5.54 12.78
C THR A 95 -8.72 -4.82 14.11
N VAL A 96 -9.96 -4.49 14.48
CA VAL A 96 -10.31 -4.16 15.86
C VAL A 96 -10.11 -5.40 16.72
N ILE A 97 -9.51 -5.27 17.89
CA ILE A 97 -9.23 -6.34 18.84
C ILE A 97 -10.24 -6.30 19.97
N TYR A 98 -10.81 -7.45 20.31
CA TYR A 98 -11.65 -7.64 21.49
C TYR A 98 -10.88 -8.38 22.58
N ASP A 99 -11.36 -8.35 23.81
CA ASP A 99 -10.67 -9.02 24.94
C ASP A 99 -10.41 -10.49 24.68
N ASP A 100 -11.33 -11.18 24.00
CA ASP A 100 -11.18 -12.60 23.61
C ASP A 100 -10.10 -12.84 22.54
N ASP A 101 -9.63 -11.80 21.87
CA ASP A 101 -8.59 -11.90 20.84
C ASP A 101 -7.18 -11.66 21.39
N ILE A 102 -7.03 -11.16 22.62
CA ILE A 102 -5.75 -10.67 23.18
C ILE A 102 -4.67 -11.77 23.17
N GLU A 103 -5.00 -12.95 23.63
CA GLU A 103 -4.03 -14.04 23.67
C GLU A 103 -3.61 -14.49 22.25
N THR A 104 -4.56 -14.63 21.33
CA THR A 104 -4.26 -14.95 19.92
C THR A 104 -3.43 -13.84 19.27
N MET A 105 -3.70 -12.57 19.58
CA MET A 105 -2.94 -11.42 19.10
C MET A 105 -1.48 -11.51 19.56
N LYS A 106 -1.24 -11.82 20.83
CA LYS A 106 0.12 -11.98 21.37
C LYS A 106 0.85 -13.15 20.72
N GLU A 107 0.21 -14.32 20.60
CA GLU A 107 0.78 -15.49 19.93
C GLU A 107 1.22 -15.17 18.49
N ILE A 108 0.41 -14.41 17.73
CA ILE A 108 0.73 -13.99 16.37
C ILE A 108 1.94 -13.05 16.33
N ILE A 109 2.01 -12.08 17.25
CA ILE A 109 3.11 -11.10 17.31
C ILE A 109 4.41 -11.79 17.74
N ASP A 110 4.35 -12.68 18.72
CA ASP A 110 5.52 -13.45 19.18
C ASP A 110 6.07 -14.33 18.05
N ALA A 111 5.18 -15.04 17.32
CA ALA A 111 5.58 -15.83 16.16
C ALA A 111 6.18 -14.95 15.03
N ALA A 112 5.66 -13.74 14.83
CA ALA A 112 6.20 -12.79 13.87
C ALA A 112 7.64 -12.38 14.24
N LYS A 113 7.86 -12.03 15.49
CA LYS A 113 9.17 -11.69 16.04
C LYS A 113 10.17 -12.85 15.92
N GLU A 114 9.78 -14.05 16.33
CA GLU A 114 10.61 -15.25 16.23
C GLU A 114 11.01 -15.57 14.79
N ALA A 115 10.09 -15.36 13.83
CA ALA A 115 10.34 -15.58 12.41
C ALA A 115 11.18 -14.46 11.75
N GLY A 116 11.46 -13.36 12.44
CA GLY A 116 12.18 -12.21 11.90
C GLY A 116 11.36 -11.41 10.88
N ILE A 117 10.06 -11.26 11.13
CA ILE A 117 9.21 -10.32 10.37
C ILE A 117 9.72 -8.90 10.60
N SER A 118 9.73 -8.08 9.54
CA SER A 118 10.33 -6.74 9.60
C SER A 118 9.47 -5.73 10.37
N ALA A 119 8.14 -5.84 10.32
CA ALA A 119 7.21 -5.01 11.09
C ALA A 119 5.80 -5.59 11.11
N VAL A 120 4.98 -5.11 12.06
CA VAL A 120 3.55 -5.41 12.16
C VAL A 120 2.73 -4.20 11.73
N ILE A 121 1.79 -4.38 10.79
CA ILE A 121 0.84 -3.34 10.38
C ILE A 121 -0.37 -3.38 11.32
N ALA A 122 -0.52 -2.35 12.14
CA ALA A 122 -1.50 -2.28 13.23
C ALA A 122 -2.48 -1.11 13.08
N SER A 123 -3.70 -1.28 13.60
CA SER A 123 -4.68 -0.20 13.77
C SER A 123 -5.24 -0.12 15.19
N ASP A 124 -5.09 -1.17 15.97
CA ASP A 124 -5.55 -1.24 17.35
C ASP A 124 -4.41 -0.92 18.33
N VAL A 125 -4.73 -0.17 19.38
CA VAL A 125 -3.73 0.25 20.38
C VAL A 125 -3.19 -0.95 21.15
N ALA A 126 -3.99 -2.01 21.37
CA ALA A 126 -3.52 -3.23 22.03
C ALA A 126 -2.38 -3.88 21.24
N VAL A 127 -2.52 -3.96 19.91
CA VAL A 127 -1.47 -4.48 19.01
C VAL A 127 -0.21 -3.60 19.08
N MET A 128 -0.38 -2.27 18.96
CA MET A 128 0.75 -1.33 18.99
C MET A 128 1.50 -1.39 20.32
N SER A 129 0.76 -1.43 21.43
CA SER A 129 1.35 -1.48 22.78
C SER A 129 2.15 -2.77 22.98
N TYR A 130 1.58 -3.91 22.60
CA TYR A 130 2.27 -5.19 22.76
C TYR A 130 3.50 -5.30 21.83
N CYS A 131 3.40 -4.86 20.57
CA CYS A 131 4.56 -4.78 19.68
C CYS A 131 5.70 -3.99 20.31
N ASN A 132 5.41 -2.80 20.88
CA ASN A 132 6.43 -1.98 21.54
C ASN A 132 6.99 -2.67 22.81
N GLU A 133 6.16 -3.36 23.58
CA GLU A 133 6.59 -4.12 24.76
C GLU A 133 7.60 -5.20 24.39
N VAL A 134 7.34 -5.96 23.32
CA VAL A 134 8.23 -7.02 22.85
C VAL A 134 9.35 -6.52 21.93
N GLY A 135 9.36 -5.26 21.55
CA GLY A 135 10.37 -4.65 20.67
C GLY A 135 10.21 -5.05 19.19
N GLU A 136 8.96 -5.13 18.70
CA GLU A 136 8.61 -5.34 17.30
C GLU A 136 8.25 -4.01 16.64
N GLU A 137 8.74 -3.75 15.41
CA GLU A 137 8.46 -2.53 14.67
C GLU A 137 6.99 -2.47 14.26
N VAL A 138 6.38 -1.28 14.35
CA VAL A 138 4.99 -1.04 13.99
C VAL A 138 4.88 -0.10 12.80
N HIS A 139 4.03 -0.47 11.84
CA HIS A 139 3.51 0.41 10.80
C HIS A 139 2.04 0.72 11.07
N LEU A 140 1.67 2.00 11.04
CA LEU A 140 0.28 2.43 11.27
C LEU A 140 -0.57 2.11 10.05
N SER A 141 -1.68 1.42 10.26
CA SER A 141 -2.61 1.05 9.20
C SER A 141 -3.49 2.21 8.76
N THR A 142 -3.96 2.17 7.51
CA THR A 142 -4.88 3.18 6.93
C THR A 142 -6.19 3.33 7.71
N GLN A 143 -6.61 2.34 8.50
CA GLN A 143 -7.82 2.43 9.33
C GLN A 143 -7.75 3.48 10.44
N LEU A 144 -6.56 3.96 10.79
CA LEU A 144 -6.39 5.09 11.71
C LEU A 144 -6.77 6.43 11.08
N ASN A 145 -6.82 6.51 9.76
CA ASN A 145 -7.24 7.71 9.02
C ASN A 145 -6.43 8.95 9.40
N ILE A 146 -5.11 8.80 9.52
CA ILE A 146 -4.21 9.90 9.89
C ILE A 146 -4.22 10.92 8.75
N SER A 147 -4.71 12.13 9.07
CA SER A 147 -4.95 13.19 8.09
C SER A 147 -4.38 14.55 8.49
N ASN A 148 -3.65 14.63 9.59
CA ASN A 148 -3.01 15.84 10.07
C ASN A 148 -1.77 15.54 10.92
N THR A 149 -0.95 16.56 11.13
CA THR A 149 0.30 16.45 11.87
C THR A 149 0.11 16.06 13.33
N GLU A 150 -0.92 16.54 14.01
CA GLU A 150 -1.12 16.25 15.43
C GLU A 150 -1.53 14.78 15.66
N ALA A 151 -2.39 14.22 14.79
CA ALA A 151 -2.69 12.80 14.82
C ALA A 151 -1.42 11.96 14.53
N LEU A 152 -0.61 12.38 13.54
CA LEU A 152 0.66 11.72 13.24
C LEU A 152 1.61 11.72 14.45
N LYS A 153 1.79 12.86 15.12
CA LYS A 153 2.62 12.99 16.33
C LYS A 153 2.14 12.09 17.46
N PHE A 154 0.82 12.00 17.64
CA PHE A 154 0.26 11.11 18.64
C PHE A 154 0.66 9.66 18.39
N TYR A 155 0.49 9.19 17.15
CA TYR A 155 0.76 7.79 16.79
C TYR A 155 2.24 7.49 16.53
N ALA A 156 3.07 8.49 16.25
CA ALA A 156 4.53 8.31 16.10
C ALA A 156 5.21 7.75 17.36
N ARG A 157 4.55 7.84 18.52
CA ARG A 157 5.02 7.20 19.76
C ARG A 157 5.02 5.66 19.69
N PHE A 158 4.29 5.10 18.75
CA PHE A 158 4.11 3.64 18.61
C PHE A 158 4.73 3.09 17.34
N ALA A 159 5.05 3.92 16.35
CA ALA A 159 5.37 3.42 15.00
C ALA A 159 6.37 4.29 14.25
N ASP A 160 7.11 3.67 13.34
CA ASP A 160 8.14 4.31 12.51
C ASP A 160 7.66 4.58 11.09
N VAL A 161 6.51 4.02 10.67
CA VAL A 161 5.87 4.27 9.37
C VAL A 161 4.37 4.53 9.57
N SER A 162 3.86 5.55 8.89
CA SER A 162 2.43 5.91 8.93
C SER A 162 1.80 5.87 7.55
N VAL A 163 0.73 5.07 7.40
CA VAL A 163 -0.17 5.19 6.24
C VAL A 163 -1.08 6.39 6.45
N LEU A 164 -0.96 7.40 5.59
CA LEU A 164 -1.87 8.54 5.61
C LEU A 164 -3.23 8.21 5.01
N ALA A 165 -4.25 9.00 5.39
CA ALA A 165 -5.60 8.88 4.87
C ALA A 165 -5.61 9.07 3.34
N ARG A 166 -6.44 8.26 2.64
CA ARG A 166 -6.54 8.28 1.17
C ARG A 166 -7.33 9.46 0.63
N GLU A 167 -7.97 10.21 1.50
CA GLU A 167 -8.74 11.41 1.22
C GLU A 167 -7.87 12.68 1.10
N LEU A 168 -6.59 12.59 1.49
CA LEU A 168 -5.65 13.72 1.39
C LEU A 168 -5.20 13.95 -0.04
N ASN A 169 -5.04 15.23 -0.42
CA ASN A 169 -4.33 15.61 -1.63
C ASN A 169 -2.81 15.73 -1.38
N MET A 170 -2.02 15.81 -2.46
CA MET A 170 -0.57 15.84 -2.35
C MET A 170 -0.02 17.09 -1.65
N ASP A 171 -0.73 18.23 -1.68
CA ASP A 171 -0.30 19.43 -0.96
C ASP A 171 -0.45 19.25 0.57
N GLN A 172 -1.52 18.59 1.00
CA GLN A 172 -1.72 18.22 2.41
C GLN A 172 -0.68 17.20 2.88
N VAL A 173 -0.36 16.20 2.05
CA VAL A 173 0.69 15.22 2.34
C VAL A 173 2.05 15.90 2.48
N LYS A 174 2.39 16.80 1.54
CA LYS A 174 3.62 17.58 1.56
C LYS A 174 3.71 18.43 2.82
N HIS A 175 2.62 19.09 3.21
CA HIS A 175 2.60 19.86 4.47
C HIS A 175 2.90 18.99 5.69
N ILE A 176 2.31 17.78 5.77
CA ILE A 176 2.60 16.83 6.86
C ILE A 176 4.08 16.44 6.85
N HIS A 177 4.65 16.16 5.68
CA HIS A 177 6.07 15.82 5.55
C HIS A 177 6.98 16.97 6.01
N GLU A 178 6.71 18.20 5.60
CA GLU A 178 7.44 19.40 6.06
C GLU A 178 7.37 19.57 7.59
N GLN A 179 6.23 19.22 8.21
CA GLN A 179 6.09 19.25 9.66
C GLN A 179 6.87 18.11 10.34
N ILE A 180 6.96 16.91 9.73
CA ILE A 180 7.83 15.82 10.23
C ILE A 180 9.28 16.31 10.30
N GLU A 181 9.77 16.92 9.23
CA GLU A 181 11.14 17.44 9.18
C GLU A 181 11.35 18.60 10.17
N LYS A 182 10.47 19.61 10.14
CA LYS A 182 10.57 20.81 10.98
C LYS A 182 10.51 20.52 12.48
N GLN A 183 9.67 19.59 12.90
CA GLN A 183 9.45 19.23 14.30
C GLN A 183 10.26 17.98 14.71
N ASN A 184 11.02 17.40 13.79
CA ASN A 184 11.76 16.15 13.99
C ASN A 184 10.89 15.05 14.63
N ILE A 185 9.73 14.76 13.99
CA ILE A 185 8.79 13.76 14.52
C ILE A 185 9.38 12.37 14.25
N CYS A 186 9.79 11.69 15.32
CA CYS A 186 10.43 10.39 15.26
C CYS A 186 9.53 9.29 15.83
N GLY A 187 9.70 8.07 15.30
CA GLY A 187 9.14 6.86 15.86
C GLY A 187 10.01 6.25 16.98
N PRO A 188 9.62 5.07 17.51
CA PRO A 188 10.32 4.39 18.60
C PRO A 188 11.78 4.03 18.27
N MET A 189 12.12 3.81 16.99
CA MET A 189 13.49 3.54 16.53
C MET A 189 14.39 4.81 16.50
N GLY A 190 13.87 5.96 16.90
CA GLY A 190 14.61 7.23 16.93
C GLY A 190 14.87 7.86 15.55
N LYS A 191 14.23 7.33 14.49
CA LYS A 191 14.26 7.87 13.13
C LYS A 191 13.00 8.65 12.84
N GLN A 192 13.08 9.64 11.94
CA GLN A 192 11.89 10.35 11.48
C GLN A 192 10.88 9.38 10.89
N ILE A 193 9.60 9.55 11.26
CA ILE A 193 8.53 8.68 10.78
C ILE A 193 8.38 8.81 9.27
N ARG A 194 8.27 7.68 8.58
CA ARG A 194 8.13 7.62 7.11
C ARG A 194 6.65 7.64 6.72
N ILE A 195 6.37 8.31 5.62
CA ILE A 195 5.02 8.35 5.03
C ILE A 195 4.85 7.17 4.07
N GLU A 196 3.80 6.39 4.31
CA GLU A 196 3.28 5.36 3.41
C GLU A 196 1.96 5.82 2.80
N MET A 197 1.77 5.60 1.50
CA MET A 197 0.49 5.84 0.83
C MET A 197 0.17 4.72 -0.16
N PHE A 198 -1.11 4.45 -0.34
CA PHE A 198 -1.54 3.59 -1.45
C PHE A 198 -1.23 4.27 -2.79
N CYS A 199 -0.66 3.51 -3.72
CA CYS A 199 -0.37 4.00 -5.06
C CYS A 199 -1.21 3.32 -6.16
N HIS A 200 -1.75 2.12 -5.89
CA HIS A 200 -2.51 1.38 -6.89
C HIS A 200 -3.56 0.46 -6.26
N GLY A 201 -4.66 0.23 -6.98
CA GLY A 201 -5.65 -0.80 -6.70
C GLY A 201 -6.92 -0.28 -6.05
N ALA A 202 -7.69 -1.19 -5.46
CA ALA A 202 -9.06 -0.93 -5.02
C ALA A 202 -9.16 0.20 -3.99
N LEU A 203 -10.01 1.20 -4.29
CA LEU A 203 -10.45 2.18 -3.32
C LEU A 203 -11.73 1.71 -2.59
N CYS A 204 -11.81 2.04 -1.30
CA CYS A 204 -13.04 1.89 -0.54
C CYS A 204 -13.92 3.14 -0.78
N MET A 205 -15.23 2.96 -0.89
CA MET A 205 -16.16 4.09 -0.93
C MET A 205 -16.31 4.81 0.42
N ALA A 206 -16.03 4.09 1.50
CA ALA A 206 -16.08 4.61 2.86
C ALA A 206 -14.68 5.00 3.35
N VAL A 207 -14.63 5.91 4.31
CA VAL A 207 -13.42 6.15 5.11
C VAL A 207 -12.92 4.80 5.67
N SER A 208 -11.63 4.56 5.58
CA SER A 208 -11.03 3.26 5.90
C SER A 208 -11.38 2.79 7.31
N GLY A 209 -11.88 1.55 7.43
CA GLY A 209 -12.31 0.97 8.71
C GLY A 209 -13.62 1.50 9.28
N LYS A 210 -14.33 2.42 8.62
CA LYS A 210 -15.56 3.05 9.15
C LYS A 210 -16.85 2.60 8.45
N CYS A 211 -16.79 1.54 7.62
CA CYS A 211 -17.93 1.07 6.85
C CYS A 211 -18.81 0.14 7.66
N TYR A 212 -20.12 0.46 7.74
CA TYR A 212 -21.15 -0.34 8.41
C TYR A 212 -21.97 -1.23 7.46
N MET A 213 -21.78 -1.12 6.14
CA MET A 213 -22.63 -1.79 5.15
C MET A 213 -22.68 -3.31 5.32
N SER A 214 -21.53 -3.94 5.50
CA SER A 214 -21.46 -5.40 5.67
C SER A 214 -22.07 -5.85 7.01
N LEU A 215 -21.88 -5.07 8.07
CA LEU A 215 -22.45 -5.36 9.38
C LEU A 215 -23.98 -5.23 9.35
N ALA A 216 -24.50 -4.13 8.82
CA ALA A 216 -25.95 -3.88 8.76
C ALA A 216 -26.70 -4.87 7.85
N ASN A 217 -26.08 -5.31 6.75
CA ASN A 217 -26.74 -6.16 5.76
C ASN A 217 -26.53 -7.67 5.98
N ALA A 218 -25.38 -8.07 6.52
CA ALA A 218 -24.99 -9.48 6.60
C ALA A 218 -24.48 -9.89 8.00
N ASN A 219 -24.59 -9.01 9.00
CA ASN A 219 -24.03 -9.22 10.34
C ASN A 219 -22.52 -9.59 10.32
N ARG A 220 -21.77 -8.96 9.40
CA ARG A 220 -20.34 -9.19 9.20
C ARG A 220 -19.58 -7.87 9.26
N SER A 221 -18.72 -7.71 10.27
CA SER A 221 -17.99 -6.46 10.46
C SER A 221 -16.80 -6.33 9.52
N ALA A 222 -16.79 -5.28 8.70
CA ALA A 222 -15.64 -4.97 7.85
C ALA A 222 -14.38 -4.69 8.69
N ASN A 223 -14.51 -4.12 9.91
CA ASN A 223 -13.38 -3.86 10.81
C ASN A 223 -12.81 -5.13 11.44
N ARG A 224 -13.51 -6.24 11.28
CA ARG A 224 -13.09 -7.58 11.72
C ARG A 224 -12.65 -8.47 10.57
N GLY A 225 -12.38 -7.87 9.40
CA GLY A 225 -11.93 -8.60 8.21
C GLY A 225 -13.05 -9.25 7.38
N GLU A 226 -14.32 -8.99 7.70
CA GLU A 226 -15.48 -9.69 7.13
C GLU A 226 -16.25 -8.86 6.09
N CYS A 227 -15.57 -7.98 5.36
CA CYS A 227 -16.20 -7.17 4.32
C CYS A 227 -16.71 -8.04 3.16
N VAL A 228 -18.04 -8.06 2.94
CA VAL A 228 -18.68 -8.80 1.84
C VAL A 228 -18.86 -7.96 0.57
N GLN A 229 -18.22 -6.82 0.49
CA GLN A 229 -18.14 -5.92 -0.68
C GLN A 229 -19.52 -5.53 -1.25
N ILE A 230 -20.50 -5.23 -0.41
CA ILE A 230 -21.85 -4.81 -0.82
C ILE A 230 -21.81 -3.61 -1.75
N CYS A 231 -20.90 -2.66 -1.52
CA CYS A 231 -20.69 -1.50 -2.39
C CYS A 231 -20.30 -1.83 -3.84
N ARG A 232 -19.92 -3.08 -4.13
CA ARG A 232 -19.53 -3.53 -5.49
C ARG A 232 -20.68 -4.16 -6.28
N ARG A 233 -21.90 -4.11 -5.73
CA ARG A 233 -23.11 -4.59 -6.40
C ARG A 233 -23.78 -3.46 -7.19
N SER A 234 -24.65 -3.82 -8.14
CA SER A 234 -25.54 -2.88 -8.80
C SER A 234 -26.75 -2.57 -7.91
N TYR A 235 -27.26 -1.34 -7.99
CA TYR A 235 -28.41 -0.88 -7.23
C TYR A 235 -29.42 -0.19 -8.14
N THR A 236 -30.70 -0.29 -7.75
CA THR A 236 -31.78 0.55 -8.28
C THR A 236 -32.22 1.46 -7.16
N VAL A 237 -32.27 2.76 -7.42
CA VAL A 237 -32.75 3.76 -6.45
C VAL A 237 -34.18 4.14 -6.84
N THR A 238 -35.12 3.96 -5.91
CA THR A 238 -36.53 4.27 -6.12
C THR A 238 -36.97 5.32 -5.11
N ASP A 239 -37.64 6.37 -5.56
CA ASP A 239 -38.32 7.31 -4.69
C ASP A 239 -39.57 6.65 -4.11
N ASN A 240 -39.60 6.48 -2.80
CA ASN A 240 -40.69 5.78 -2.13
C ASN A 240 -42.01 6.55 -2.09
N GLU A 241 -42.02 7.88 -2.28
CA GLU A 241 -43.22 8.71 -2.30
C GLU A 241 -43.87 8.69 -3.68
N THR A 242 -43.07 8.77 -4.74
CA THR A 242 -43.58 8.84 -6.11
C THR A 242 -43.53 7.53 -6.86
N GLY A 243 -42.75 6.55 -6.38
CA GLY A 243 -42.48 5.30 -7.09
C GLY A 243 -41.55 5.44 -8.28
N ASN A 244 -41.09 6.64 -8.56
CA ASN A 244 -40.18 6.89 -9.68
C ASN A 244 -38.80 6.30 -9.41
N GLN A 245 -38.25 5.58 -10.38
CA GLN A 245 -36.87 5.12 -10.35
C GLN A 245 -35.95 6.23 -10.90
N LEU A 246 -34.91 6.57 -10.16
CA LEU A 246 -33.85 7.42 -10.66
C LEU A 246 -33.11 6.69 -11.76
N GLU A 247 -33.17 7.20 -12.98
CA GLU A 247 -32.25 6.78 -14.04
C GLU A 247 -30.85 7.30 -13.68
N ILE A 248 -30.04 6.40 -13.12
CA ILE A 248 -28.63 6.66 -12.86
C ILE A 248 -27.88 5.98 -14.01
N ASP A 249 -27.11 6.75 -14.77
CA ASP A 249 -26.28 6.23 -15.87
C ASP A 249 -25.34 5.09 -15.44
N ASN A 250 -25.03 5.04 -14.14
CA ASN A 250 -24.17 4.03 -13.55
C ASN A 250 -24.87 3.28 -12.42
N LYS A 251 -25.21 2.02 -12.65
CA LYS A 251 -25.81 1.11 -11.66
C LYS A 251 -24.90 0.84 -10.44
N TYR A 252 -23.61 1.13 -10.54
CA TYR A 252 -22.62 0.89 -9.48
C TYR A 252 -22.31 2.15 -8.69
N VAL A 253 -23.33 2.83 -8.25
CA VAL A 253 -23.29 4.14 -7.56
C VAL A 253 -22.39 4.19 -6.32
N MET A 254 -22.01 3.05 -5.76
CA MET A 254 -21.13 2.94 -4.58
C MET A 254 -19.81 2.22 -4.89
N SER A 255 -19.53 1.88 -6.15
CA SER A 255 -18.33 1.14 -6.52
C SER A 255 -17.30 2.08 -7.17
N PRO A 256 -16.35 2.67 -6.40
CA PRO A 256 -15.35 3.54 -6.98
C PRO A 256 -14.43 2.76 -7.93
N LYS A 257 -13.92 3.45 -8.94
CA LYS A 257 -12.83 2.97 -9.79
C LYS A 257 -11.59 2.69 -8.93
N ASP A 258 -10.64 1.95 -9.46
CA ASP A 258 -9.40 1.64 -8.78
C ASP A 258 -8.42 2.82 -8.89
N LEU A 259 -7.69 3.07 -7.79
CA LEU A 259 -6.63 4.08 -7.73
C LEU A 259 -5.50 3.71 -8.69
N LYS A 260 -4.99 4.71 -9.42
CA LYS A 260 -3.76 4.59 -10.23
C LYS A 260 -2.98 5.90 -10.19
N THR A 261 -1.80 5.89 -9.62
CA THR A 261 -0.98 7.10 -9.40
C THR A 261 0.25 7.17 -10.29
N ILE A 262 0.47 6.20 -11.16
CA ILE A 262 1.72 6.05 -11.91
C ILE A 262 2.09 7.29 -12.74
N ARG A 263 1.09 8.03 -13.23
CA ARG A 263 1.32 9.24 -14.04
C ARG A 263 1.80 10.46 -13.26
N PHE A 264 1.64 10.43 -11.93
CA PHE A 264 2.06 11.53 -11.04
C PHE A 264 2.83 11.02 -9.80
N ILE A 265 3.52 9.89 -9.95
CA ILE A 265 4.30 9.30 -8.85
C ILE A 265 5.44 10.22 -8.39
N ASP A 266 5.97 11.03 -9.30
CA ASP A 266 6.94 12.09 -9.03
C ASP A 266 6.40 13.10 -8.00
N ARG A 267 5.13 13.52 -8.13
CA ARG A 267 4.48 14.40 -7.15
C ARG A 267 4.32 13.73 -5.78
N MET A 268 4.04 12.43 -5.74
CA MET A 268 4.01 11.68 -4.48
C MET A 268 5.39 11.63 -3.82
N MET A 269 6.45 11.38 -4.61
CA MET A 269 7.83 11.37 -4.14
C MET A 269 8.24 12.74 -3.57
N ASP A 270 7.88 13.82 -4.27
CA ASP A 270 8.13 15.21 -3.86
C ASP A 270 7.32 15.61 -2.61
N ALA A 271 6.13 15.04 -2.44
CA ALA A 271 5.30 15.23 -1.25
C ALA A 271 5.81 14.47 -0.01
N GLY A 272 6.92 13.73 -0.13
CA GLY A 272 7.54 13.03 0.99
C GLY A 272 7.10 11.57 1.17
N VAL A 273 6.31 11.00 0.24
CA VAL A 273 5.98 9.59 0.29
C VAL A 273 7.25 8.75 0.07
N ARG A 274 7.47 7.77 0.94
CA ARG A 274 8.63 6.87 0.87
C ARG A 274 8.24 5.40 0.73
N VAL A 275 7.02 5.03 1.09
CA VAL A 275 6.50 3.66 0.94
C VAL A 275 5.25 3.70 0.06
N PHE A 276 5.33 3.04 -1.10
CA PHE A 276 4.27 2.98 -2.12
C PHE A 276 3.56 1.63 -2.03
N LYS A 277 2.38 1.65 -1.42
CA LYS A 277 1.62 0.43 -1.16
C LYS A 277 0.67 0.10 -2.29
N ILE A 278 0.72 -1.14 -2.76
CA ILE A 278 -0.21 -1.69 -3.75
C ILE A 278 -1.33 -2.43 -3.02
N GLU A 279 -2.60 -2.08 -3.25
CA GLU A 279 -3.74 -2.85 -2.75
C GLU A 279 -4.02 -4.04 -3.68
N GLY A 280 -4.20 -5.24 -3.11
CA GLY A 280 -4.50 -6.38 -3.95
C GLY A 280 -4.20 -7.77 -3.36
N ARG A 281 -4.27 -7.98 -2.03
CA ARG A 281 -4.00 -9.31 -1.42
C ARG A 281 -4.87 -10.46 -1.98
N ALA A 282 -6.04 -10.14 -2.51
CA ALA A 282 -6.92 -11.12 -3.17
C ALA A 282 -6.71 -11.19 -4.70
N ARG A 283 -5.61 -10.63 -5.23
CA ARG A 283 -5.30 -10.64 -6.67
C ARG A 283 -4.32 -11.74 -7.01
N GLY A 284 -4.40 -12.20 -8.26
CA GLY A 284 -3.51 -13.22 -8.80
C GLY A 284 -2.06 -12.72 -9.01
N PRO A 285 -1.13 -13.64 -9.27
CA PRO A 285 0.29 -13.34 -9.42
C PRO A 285 0.58 -12.40 -10.60
N GLU A 286 -0.17 -12.47 -11.69
CA GLU A 286 -0.02 -11.57 -12.85
C GLU A 286 -0.25 -10.11 -12.49
N TYR A 287 -1.28 -9.83 -11.68
CA TYR A 287 -1.53 -8.50 -11.17
C TYR A 287 -0.36 -8.00 -10.31
N VAL A 288 0.10 -8.84 -9.37
CA VAL A 288 1.19 -8.48 -8.47
C VAL A 288 2.46 -8.19 -9.26
N TYR A 289 2.85 -9.08 -10.16
CA TYR A 289 4.03 -8.90 -11.00
C TYR A 289 3.97 -7.61 -11.83
N THR A 290 2.88 -7.43 -12.58
CA THR A 290 2.74 -6.30 -13.51
C THR A 290 2.72 -4.97 -12.77
N VAL A 291 1.94 -4.87 -11.68
CA VAL A 291 1.83 -3.60 -10.94
C VAL A 291 3.14 -3.26 -10.26
N VAL A 292 3.76 -4.20 -9.54
CA VAL A 292 5.06 -3.96 -8.87
C VAL A 292 6.10 -3.53 -9.89
N LYS A 293 6.21 -4.25 -11.01
CA LYS A 293 7.19 -3.95 -12.07
C LYS A 293 7.02 -2.53 -12.62
N CYS A 294 5.79 -2.12 -12.95
CA CYS A 294 5.51 -0.78 -13.45
C CYS A 294 5.89 0.31 -12.44
N TYR A 295 5.55 0.15 -11.16
CA TYR A 295 5.89 1.14 -10.14
C TYR A 295 7.38 1.19 -9.83
N LYS A 296 8.09 0.06 -9.83
CA LYS A 296 9.56 0.04 -9.71
C LYS A 296 10.22 0.78 -10.88
N GLU A 297 9.78 0.52 -12.11
CA GLU A 297 10.28 1.19 -13.32
C GLU A 297 9.98 2.70 -13.27
N ALA A 298 8.78 3.09 -12.81
CA ALA A 298 8.39 4.50 -12.75
C ALA A 298 9.22 5.28 -11.72
N ILE A 299 9.42 4.75 -10.51
CA ILE A 299 10.26 5.39 -9.50
C ILE A 299 11.70 5.52 -10.01
N ALA A 300 12.26 4.49 -10.63
CA ALA A 300 13.59 4.55 -11.23
C ALA A 300 13.66 5.65 -12.32
N ALA A 301 12.64 5.74 -13.17
CA ALA A 301 12.58 6.74 -14.23
C ALA A 301 12.49 8.19 -13.70
N VAL A 302 11.79 8.41 -12.57
CA VAL A 302 11.79 9.72 -11.89
C VAL A 302 13.20 10.07 -11.40
N LEU A 303 13.89 9.12 -10.78
CA LEU A 303 15.22 9.35 -10.20
C LEU A 303 16.31 9.56 -11.27
N ASP A 304 16.19 8.92 -12.42
CA ASP A 304 17.14 9.06 -13.52
C ASP A 304 16.78 10.16 -14.54
N GLY A 305 15.63 10.83 -14.33
CA GLY A 305 15.17 11.93 -15.20
C GLY A 305 14.57 11.47 -16.53
N THR A 306 14.18 10.20 -16.65
CA THR A 306 13.57 9.63 -17.87
C THR A 306 12.08 9.36 -17.75
N PHE A 307 11.39 10.04 -16.82
CA PHE A 307 9.95 9.92 -16.59
C PHE A 307 9.16 10.69 -17.66
N THR A 308 9.08 10.14 -18.87
CA THR A 308 8.45 10.76 -20.05
C THR A 308 7.00 10.32 -20.23
N GLU A 309 6.23 11.06 -21.06
CA GLU A 309 4.83 10.70 -21.36
C GLU A 309 4.75 9.35 -22.09
N GLU A 310 5.68 9.05 -23.00
CA GLU A 310 5.71 7.76 -23.70
C GLU A 310 5.87 6.57 -22.73
N LYS A 311 6.70 6.71 -21.68
CA LYS A 311 6.81 5.69 -20.64
C LYS A 311 5.54 5.58 -19.81
N LYS A 312 4.92 6.71 -19.45
CA LYS A 312 3.64 6.73 -18.73
C LYS A 312 2.55 6.01 -19.51
N ASP A 313 2.46 6.27 -20.82
CA ASP A 313 1.51 5.60 -21.71
C ASP A 313 1.76 4.10 -21.80
N ALA A 314 3.01 3.68 -21.91
CA ALA A 314 3.38 2.26 -21.93
C ALA A 314 3.05 1.53 -20.61
N TRP A 315 3.22 2.19 -19.46
CA TRP A 315 2.78 1.62 -18.17
C TRP A 315 1.25 1.60 -18.05
N ASP A 316 0.55 2.61 -18.54
CA ASP A 316 -0.91 2.63 -18.55
C ASP A 316 -1.48 1.46 -19.37
N GLU A 317 -0.91 1.16 -20.54
CA GLU A 317 -1.27 0.01 -21.34
C GLU A 317 -1.02 -1.32 -20.60
N LYS A 318 0.15 -1.47 -19.96
CA LYS A 318 0.45 -2.67 -19.15
C LYS A 318 -0.51 -2.83 -17.98
N LEU A 319 -0.77 -1.76 -17.23
CA LEU A 319 -1.67 -1.79 -16.08
C LEU A 319 -3.13 -2.08 -16.48
N ALA A 320 -3.55 -1.69 -17.70
CA ALA A 320 -4.87 -2.01 -18.21
C ALA A 320 -5.06 -3.49 -18.54
N THR A 321 -3.99 -4.28 -18.73
CA THR A 321 -4.08 -5.72 -19.03
C THR A 321 -4.38 -6.59 -17.82
N VAL A 322 -4.20 -6.08 -16.60
CA VAL A 322 -4.47 -6.81 -15.37
C VAL A 322 -5.76 -6.33 -14.72
N PHE A 323 -6.26 -7.08 -13.74
CA PHE A 323 -7.53 -6.76 -13.10
C PHE A 323 -7.61 -5.30 -12.66
N ASN A 324 -8.63 -4.58 -13.14
CA ASN A 324 -8.99 -3.24 -12.68
C ASN A 324 -10.50 -2.97 -12.89
N ARG A 325 -11.01 -1.93 -12.24
CA ARG A 325 -12.41 -1.46 -12.34
C ARG A 325 -12.51 -0.12 -13.06
N GLY A 326 -11.63 0.12 -14.03
CA GLY A 326 -11.33 1.45 -14.51
C GLY A 326 -10.46 2.19 -13.50
N PHE A 327 -9.75 3.22 -13.96
CA PHE A 327 -8.79 3.95 -13.12
C PHE A 327 -9.21 5.39 -12.89
N TRP A 328 -8.78 5.94 -11.75
CA TRP A 328 -8.81 7.36 -11.43
C TRP A 328 -7.70 7.69 -10.43
N ASP A 329 -7.47 8.99 -10.21
CA ASP A 329 -6.36 9.48 -9.36
C ASP A 329 -6.70 9.51 -7.86
N GLY A 330 -7.88 9.05 -7.48
CA GLY A 330 -8.38 9.24 -6.13
C GLY A 330 -8.59 10.73 -5.83
N TYR A 331 -8.38 11.11 -4.59
CA TYR A 331 -8.43 12.52 -4.15
C TYR A 331 -7.06 13.20 -4.19
N TYR A 332 -6.01 12.49 -4.61
CA TYR A 332 -4.62 12.90 -4.48
C TYR A 332 -4.25 14.16 -5.27
N GLN A 333 -4.95 14.44 -6.37
CA GLN A 333 -4.74 15.64 -7.17
C GLN A 333 -5.75 16.77 -6.88
N GLY A 334 -6.54 16.65 -5.79
CA GLY A 334 -7.49 17.66 -5.35
C GLY A 334 -8.90 17.52 -5.94
N GLN A 335 -9.24 16.36 -6.52
CA GLN A 335 -10.61 16.08 -6.95
C GLN A 335 -11.58 16.13 -5.78
N THR A 336 -12.76 16.71 -6.01
CA THR A 336 -13.82 16.85 -5.00
C THR A 336 -14.93 15.81 -5.16
N LEU A 337 -15.02 15.19 -6.33
CA LEU A 337 -16.02 14.17 -6.64
C LEU A 337 -15.34 12.86 -7.00
N GLY A 338 -15.89 11.74 -6.51
CA GLY A 338 -15.41 10.41 -6.83
C GLY A 338 -15.77 9.97 -8.25
N GLU A 339 -15.01 9.02 -8.77
CA GLU A 339 -15.30 8.33 -10.02
C GLU A 339 -15.72 6.87 -9.76
N TRP A 340 -16.80 6.46 -10.43
CA TRP A 340 -17.46 5.19 -10.18
C TRP A 340 -17.26 4.20 -11.33
N ASN A 341 -17.22 2.93 -10.98
CA ASN A 341 -17.16 1.84 -11.94
C ASN A 341 -18.50 1.74 -12.72
N LYS A 342 -18.43 1.57 -14.04
CA LYS A 342 -19.61 1.41 -14.90
C LYS A 342 -20.01 -0.04 -15.17
N HIS A 343 -19.14 -1.01 -14.86
CA HIS A 343 -19.31 -2.42 -15.18
C HIS A 343 -19.10 -3.30 -13.94
N TYR A 344 -19.69 -4.49 -13.95
CA TYR A 344 -19.40 -5.51 -12.95
C TYR A 344 -18.02 -6.15 -13.22
N GLY A 345 -17.23 -6.32 -12.16
CA GLY A 345 -15.95 -7.02 -12.26
C GLY A 345 -14.81 -6.17 -12.83
N SER A 346 -13.91 -6.80 -13.56
CA SER A 346 -12.77 -6.17 -14.21
C SER A 346 -13.13 -5.59 -15.57
N VAL A 347 -12.46 -4.52 -15.96
CA VAL A 347 -12.46 -3.95 -17.30
C VAL A 347 -11.09 -4.08 -17.96
N ALA A 348 -10.27 -5.03 -17.49
CA ALA A 348 -8.97 -5.32 -18.08
C ALA A 348 -9.10 -5.65 -19.57
N THR A 349 -8.20 -5.11 -20.37
CA THR A 349 -8.09 -5.45 -21.79
C THR A 349 -7.33 -6.77 -21.94
N GLU A 350 -7.95 -7.76 -22.56
CA GLU A 350 -7.24 -8.98 -22.98
C GLU A 350 -6.23 -8.62 -24.10
N LYS A 351 -5.04 -9.20 -24.02
CA LYS A 351 -4.02 -9.11 -25.08
C LYS A 351 -4.15 -10.27 -26.03
#